data_08828e14379c2496e8f924418f566b82
#
_entry.id   08828e14379c2496e8f924418f566b82
#
_cell.length_a   1.000
_cell.length_b   1.000
_cell.length_c   1.000
_cell.angle_alpha   90.00
_cell.angle_beta   90.00
_cell.angle_gamma   90.00
#
_symmetry.space_group_name_H-M   'P 1'
#
loop_
_entity.id
_entity.type
_entity.pdbx_description
1 polymer ?
#
loop_
_entity_poly.entity_id
_entity_poly.type
_entity_poly.pdbx_seq_one_letter_code
_entity_poly.pdbx_strand_id
1 'polypeptide(L)'
;MASTFDAIDDHLAAWARRQPLFFVATAPLAADGLVNVSPKGPIGTFAVLGPRTVAYLDFFGSGAETVAHIRENGRIVVMLCAFEGPPQIVRFHGRGRVVWPEEGEFAPLLEQASFSGLTDVQEARRAIVVVDVQRISKSCGYGVPLMEQVGEREHFDLSKRKRLRTLGSEEMVVFQAERNAESLDGLPAVRR
;
A
#
# COMPACT_ATOMS: atom_id res chain seq x y z
N MET A 1 -20.74 16.15 7.80
CA MET A 1 -21.01 16.01 6.35
C MET A 1 -19.75 15.53 5.67
N ALA A 2 -19.87 14.71 4.64
CA ALA A 2 -18.73 14.35 3.81
C ALA A 2 -18.33 15.56 2.94
N SER A 3 -17.05 15.89 2.90
CA SER A 3 -16.50 16.95 2.03
C SER A 3 -15.50 16.35 1.04
N THR A 4 -15.23 17.08 -0.01
CA THR A 4 -14.22 16.72 -1.01
C THR A 4 -13.13 17.76 -1.03
N PHE A 5 -11.94 17.34 -1.42
CA PHE A 5 -10.80 18.23 -1.68
C PHE A 5 -10.47 18.19 -3.17
N ASP A 6 -10.11 19.34 -3.72
CA ASP A 6 -9.68 19.41 -5.11
C ASP A 6 -8.26 18.89 -5.32
N ALA A 7 -7.43 18.99 -4.28
CA ALA A 7 -6.04 18.57 -4.30
C ALA A 7 -5.57 18.13 -2.89
N ILE A 8 -4.46 17.42 -2.84
CA ILE A 8 -3.72 17.12 -1.62
C ILE A 8 -2.80 18.31 -1.37
N ASP A 9 -3.16 19.16 -0.43
CA ASP A 9 -2.32 20.25 0.03
C ASP A 9 -1.26 19.77 1.05
N ASP A 10 -0.35 20.65 1.45
CA ASP A 10 0.72 20.33 2.39
C ASP A 10 0.19 19.88 3.77
N HIS A 11 -0.94 20.44 4.20
CA HIS A 11 -1.56 20.08 5.48
C HIS A 11 -2.10 18.65 5.43
N LEU A 12 -2.85 18.32 4.39
CA LEU A 12 -3.39 16.97 4.18
C LEU A 12 -2.27 15.96 3.97
N ALA A 13 -1.22 16.32 3.22
CA ALA A 13 -0.05 15.47 3.00
C ALA A 13 0.69 15.17 4.32
N ALA A 14 0.94 16.20 5.14
CA ALA A 14 1.57 16.03 6.45
C ALA A 14 0.71 15.18 7.40
N TRP A 15 -0.62 15.37 7.39
CA TRP A 15 -1.53 14.54 8.17
C TRP A 15 -1.50 13.08 7.71
N ALA A 16 -1.57 12.83 6.41
CA ALA A 16 -1.59 11.48 5.84
C ALA A 16 -0.31 10.69 6.17
N ARG A 17 0.86 11.33 6.08
CA ARG A 17 2.16 10.70 6.40
C ARG A 17 2.31 10.32 7.88
N ARG A 18 1.59 10.96 8.78
CA ARG A 18 1.62 10.64 10.22
C ARG A 18 0.75 9.46 10.61
N GLN A 19 -0.13 8.99 9.74
CA GLN A 19 -1.00 7.86 10.11
C GLN A 19 -0.19 6.57 10.23
N PRO A 20 -0.37 5.80 11.33
CA PRO A 20 0.46 4.62 11.61
C PRO A 20 0.18 3.46 10.64
N LEU A 21 -1.01 3.44 10.04
CA LEU A 21 -1.39 2.47 9.02
C LEU A 21 -2.39 3.08 8.04
N PHE A 22 -2.51 2.48 6.88
CA PHE A 22 -3.54 2.79 5.91
C PHE A 22 -4.20 1.51 5.38
N PHE A 23 -5.36 1.65 4.80
CA PHE A 23 -6.11 0.55 4.20
C PHE A 23 -6.15 0.72 2.69
N VAL A 24 -5.99 -0.38 1.98
CA VAL A 24 -6.14 -0.44 0.53
C VAL A 24 -7.29 -1.36 0.21
N ALA A 25 -8.27 -0.87 -0.54
CA ALA A 25 -9.35 -1.69 -1.04
C ALA A 25 -9.35 -1.69 -2.57
N THR A 26 -9.56 -2.87 -3.13
CA THR A 26 -9.67 -3.15 -4.56
C THR A 26 -10.74 -4.21 -4.80
N ALA A 27 -11.23 -4.32 -6.02
CA ALA A 27 -12.18 -5.34 -6.39
C ALA A 27 -11.93 -5.78 -7.83
N PRO A 28 -12.16 -7.06 -8.17
CA PRO A 28 -12.10 -7.53 -9.53
C PRO A 28 -13.27 -6.99 -10.37
N LEU A 29 -13.27 -7.24 -11.68
CA LEU A 29 -14.39 -6.88 -12.56
C LEU A 29 -15.55 -7.89 -12.47
N ALA A 30 -15.24 -9.14 -12.15
CA ALA A 30 -16.25 -10.18 -12.00
C ALA A 30 -17.26 -9.81 -10.90
N ALA A 31 -18.54 -9.96 -11.18
CA ALA A 31 -19.61 -9.56 -10.27
C ALA A 31 -19.67 -10.41 -8.98
N ASP A 32 -19.18 -11.63 -9.06
CA ASP A 32 -19.07 -12.61 -7.95
C ASP A 32 -17.65 -12.67 -7.35
N GLY A 33 -16.72 -11.82 -7.85
CA GLY A 33 -15.34 -11.79 -7.37
C GLY A 33 -15.20 -11.16 -5.97
N LEU A 34 -14.15 -11.56 -5.27
CA LEU A 34 -13.93 -11.21 -3.88
C LEU A 34 -13.36 -9.80 -3.73
N VAL A 35 -14.04 -8.97 -2.93
CA VAL A 35 -13.53 -7.63 -2.58
C VAL A 35 -12.38 -7.75 -1.60
N ASN A 36 -11.25 -7.12 -1.92
CA ASN A 36 -10.08 -7.07 -1.07
C ASN A 36 -10.06 -5.80 -0.23
N VAL A 37 -9.77 -5.95 1.07
CA VAL A 37 -9.41 -4.86 1.97
C VAL A 37 -8.18 -5.27 2.77
N SER A 38 -7.08 -4.56 2.58
CA SER A 38 -5.79 -4.88 3.22
C SER A 38 -5.29 -3.72 4.06
N PRO A 39 -4.98 -3.91 5.35
CA PRO A 39 -4.16 -2.97 6.10
C PRO A 39 -2.73 -2.98 5.54
N LYS A 40 -2.12 -1.82 5.43
CA LYS A 40 -0.78 -1.61 4.90
C LYS A 40 0.08 -0.81 5.88
N GLY A 41 1.33 -1.19 5.96
CA GLY A 41 2.41 -0.64 6.78
C GLY A 41 3.72 -1.38 6.45
N PRO A 42 4.78 -1.18 7.21
CA PRO A 42 4.93 -0.36 8.42
C PRO A 42 4.79 1.15 8.16
N ILE A 43 4.86 1.94 9.23
CA ILE A 43 4.81 3.40 9.13
C ILE A 43 5.94 3.90 8.22
N GLY A 44 5.68 4.97 7.46
CA GLY A 44 6.66 5.51 6.50
C GLY A 44 6.67 4.82 5.12
N THR A 45 5.78 3.87 4.87
CA THR A 45 5.64 3.23 3.55
C THR A 45 4.59 3.90 2.65
N PHE A 46 3.92 4.96 3.13
CA PHE A 46 3.00 5.79 2.36
C PHE A 46 3.63 7.14 2.03
N ALA A 47 3.45 7.62 0.81
CA ALA A 47 3.95 8.91 0.33
C ALA A 47 2.90 9.68 -0.47
N VAL A 48 2.96 11.00 -0.40
CA VAL A 48 2.27 11.92 -1.31
C VAL A 48 3.32 12.46 -2.28
N LEU A 49 3.16 12.16 -3.56
CA LEU A 49 4.10 12.53 -4.63
C LEU A 49 3.69 13.82 -5.36
N GLY A 50 2.45 14.24 -5.17
CA GLY A 50 1.93 15.44 -5.82
C GLY A 50 0.48 15.71 -5.41
N PRO A 51 -0.14 16.78 -5.93
CA PRO A 51 -1.48 17.21 -5.52
C PRO A 51 -2.59 16.19 -5.86
N ARG A 52 -2.30 15.25 -6.75
CA ARG A 52 -3.22 14.19 -7.19
C ARG A 52 -2.53 12.84 -7.28
N THR A 53 -1.38 12.65 -6.63
CA THR A 53 -0.64 11.40 -6.72
C THR A 53 -0.18 10.96 -5.34
N VAL A 54 -0.55 9.74 -4.97
CA VAL A 54 -0.03 9.07 -3.79
C VAL A 54 0.66 7.77 -4.19
N ALA A 55 1.57 7.29 -3.35
CA ALA A 55 2.23 6.01 -3.56
C ALA A 55 2.43 5.28 -2.24
N TYR A 56 2.62 3.98 -2.33
CA TYR A 56 3.10 3.20 -1.19
C TYR A 56 4.03 2.09 -1.63
N LEU A 57 5.00 1.80 -0.76
CA LEU A 57 5.87 0.65 -0.92
C LEU A 57 5.13 -0.60 -0.43
N ASP A 58 5.02 -1.58 -1.30
CA ASP A 58 4.34 -2.83 -1.04
C ASP A 58 5.35 -3.97 -0.87
N PHE A 59 5.10 -4.84 0.11
CA PHE A 59 5.98 -5.94 0.45
C PHE A 59 5.31 -7.28 0.16
N PHE A 60 6.13 -8.27 -0.15
CA PHE A 60 5.65 -9.65 -0.25
C PHE A 60 5.02 -10.12 1.06
N GLY A 61 3.77 -10.52 0.96
CA GLY A 61 2.94 -11.03 2.03
C GLY A 61 2.24 -12.33 1.65
N SER A 62 1.11 -12.61 2.30
CA SER A 62 0.31 -13.83 2.09
C SER A 62 -0.65 -13.73 0.90
N GLY A 63 -0.89 -12.55 0.34
CA GLY A 63 -1.85 -12.35 -0.73
C GLY A 63 -1.36 -11.36 -1.79
N ALA A 64 -1.99 -11.41 -2.95
CA ALA A 64 -1.66 -10.62 -4.11
C ALA A 64 -2.88 -9.93 -4.76
N GLU A 65 -4.03 -9.93 -4.07
CA GLU A 65 -5.32 -9.43 -4.58
C GLU A 65 -5.22 -8.00 -5.08
N THR A 66 -4.57 -7.11 -4.30
CA THR A 66 -4.39 -5.70 -4.70
C THR A 66 -3.67 -5.59 -6.04
N VAL A 67 -2.58 -6.34 -6.21
CA VAL A 67 -1.78 -6.33 -7.45
C VAL A 67 -2.59 -6.88 -8.61
N ALA A 68 -3.27 -8.01 -8.41
CA ALA A 68 -4.11 -8.65 -9.42
C ALA A 68 -5.24 -7.73 -9.91
N HIS A 69 -5.99 -7.12 -8.99
CA HIS A 69 -7.08 -6.21 -9.31
C HIS A 69 -6.60 -4.93 -9.99
N ILE A 70 -5.45 -4.38 -9.56
CA ILE A 70 -4.84 -3.21 -10.24
C ILE A 70 -4.46 -3.58 -11.67
N ARG A 71 -3.85 -4.73 -11.90
CA ARG A 71 -3.48 -5.20 -13.25
C ARG A 71 -4.69 -5.44 -14.14
N GLU A 72 -5.78 -5.95 -13.58
CA GLU A 72 -7.01 -6.18 -14.32
C GLU A 72 -7.74 -4.88 -14.68
N ASN A 73 -7.91 -3.97 -13.70
CA ASN A 73 -8.82 -2.84 -13.89
C ASN A 73 -8.36 -1.51 -13.29
N GLY A 74 -7.29 -1.48 -12.51
CA GLY A 74 -6.69 -0.27 -11.92
C GLY A 74 -7.51 0.38 -10.78
N ARG A 75 -8.73 -0.07 -10.48
CA ARG A 75 -9.56 0.58 -9.45
C ARG A 75 -9.00 0.34 -8.05
N ILE A 76 -8.81 1.44 -7.30
CA ILE A 76 -8.23 1.40 -5.97
C ILE A 76 -8.79 2.54 -5.11
N VAL A 77 -8.92 2.27 -3.83
CA VAL A 77 -9.04 3.31 -2.81
C VAL A 77 -8.00 3.10 -1.71
N VAL A 78 -7.32 4.17 -1.35
CA VAL A 78 -6.46 4.23 -0.17
C VAL A 78 -7.18 5.02 0.89
N MET A 79 -7.39 4.44 2.08
CA MET A 79 -8.10 5.05 3.19
C MET A 79 -7.18 5.20 4.39
N LEU A 80 -7.17 6.38 4.98
CA LEU A 80 -6.49 6.68 6.24
C LEU A 80 -7.51 7.15 7.27
N CYS A 81 -7.28 6.77 8.54
CA CYS A 81 -8.11 7.15 9.67
C CYS A 81 -7.26 7.86 10.72
N ALA A 82 -7.79 8.91 11.34
CA ALA A 82 -7.17 9.50 12.52
C ALA A 82 -7.43 8.59 13.73
N PHE A 83 -6.38 7.97 14.26
CA PHE A 83 -6.43 7.25 15.54
C PHE A 83 -6.08 8.15 16.72
N GLU A 84 -5.52 9.34 16.45
CA GLU A 84 -5.18 10.37 17.42
C GLU A 84 -5.66 11.74 16.93
N GLY A 85 -5.85 12.66 17.86
CA GLY A 85 -6.28 14.05 17.58
C GLY A 85 -7.70 14.16 17.03
N PRO A 86 -7.97 15.19 16.22
CA PRO A 86 -9.30 15.42 15.66
C PRO A 86 -9.75 14.28 14.73
N PRO A 87 -10.99 13.76 14.90
CA PRO A 87 -11.47 12.62 14.14
C PRO A 87 -11.65 12.97 12.67
N GLN A 88 -11.05 12.17 11.80
CA GLN A 88 -11.29 12.23 10.35
C GLN A 88 -10.93 10.92 9.66
N ILE A 89 -11.60 10.66 8.55
CA ILE A 89 -11.26 9.62 7.60
C ILE A 89 -11.06 10.28 6.24
N VAL A 90 -9.95 10.00 5.58
CA VAL A 90 -9.67 10.46 4.22
C VAL A 90 -9.56 9.26 3.29
N ARG A 91 -10.16 9.38 2.12
CA ARG A 91 -10.08 8.36 1.06
C ARG A 91 -9.57 8.98 -0.22
N PHE A 92 -8.55 8.37 -0.78
CA PHE A 92 -8.01 8.65 -2.10
C PHE A 92 -8.54 7.58 -3.07
N HIS A 93 -9.58 7.92 -3.84
CA HIS A 93 -10.12 7.06 -4.88
C HIS A 93 -9.41 7.35 -6.20
N GLY A 94 -8.98 6.32 -6.91
CA GLY A 94 -8.27 6.56 -8.16
C GLY A 94 -7.95 5.31 -8.96
N ARG A 95 -6.94 5.46 -9.82
CA ARG A 95 -6.37 4.40 -10.65
C ARG A 95 -4.97 4.09 -10.14
N GLY A 96 -4.77 2.83 -9.78
CA GLY A 96 -3.48 2.30 -9.39
C GLY A 96 -2.70 1.72 -10.57
N ARG A 97 -1.39 1.85 -10.49
CA ARG A 97 -0.45 1.07 -11.30
C ARG A 97 0.63 0.49 -10.41
N VAL A 98 1.17 -0.63 -10.81
CA VAL A 98 2.23 -1.36 -10.08
C VAL A 98 3.55 -1.09 -10.79
N VAL A 99 4.55 -0.63 -10.05
CA VAL A 99 5.92 -0.43 -10.53
C VAL A 99 6.81 -1.47 -9.86
N TRP A 100 7.38 -2.34 -10.66
CA TRP A 100 8.19 -3.47 -10.20
C TRP A 100 9.64 -3.07 -9.95
N PRO A 101 10.39 -3.78 -9.07
CA PRO A 101 11.79 -3.47 -8.76
C PRO A 101 12.73 -3.44 -9.98
N GLU A 102 12.44 -4.23 -11.02
CA GLU A 102 13.22 -4.31 -12.25
C GLU A 102 12.89 -3.19 -13.26
N GLU A 103 11.85 -2.40 -13.02
CA GLU A 103 11.48 -1.27 -13.89
C GLU A 103 12.34 -0.04 -13.59
N GLY A 104 12.78 0.67 -14.64
CA GLY A 104 13.65 1.84 -14.49
C GLY A 104 13.05 3.00 -13.68
N GLU A 105 11.72 3.01 -13.50
CA GLU A 105 11.00 4.00 -12.69
C GLU A 105 11.06 3.69 -11.18
N PHE A 106 11.34 2.44 -10.78
CA PHE A 106 11.30 2.02 -9.38
C PHE A 106 12.27 2.79 -8.49
N ALA A 107 13.54 2.85 -8.86
CA ALA A 107 14.56 3.53 -8.06
C ALA A 107 14.32 5.05 -7.94
N PRO A 108 14.01 5.79 -9.01
CA PRO A 108 13.59 7.19 -8.92
C PRO A 108 12.37 7.42 -8.02
N LEU A 109 11.35 6.56 -8.09
CA LEU A 109 10.18 6.65 -7.23
C LEU A 109 10.50 6.37 -5.77
N LEU A 110 11.36 5.40 -5.50
CA LEU A 110 11.80 5.06 -4.14
C LEU A 110 12.49 6.27 -3.49
N GLU A 111 13.33 6.98 -4.23
CA GLU A 111 14.02 8.19 -3.80
C GLU A 111 13.03 9.35 -3.61
N GLN A 112 12.20 9.65 -4.62
CA GLN A 112 11.20 10.73 -4.56
C GLN A 112 10.22 10.57 -3.40
N ALA A 113 9.75 9.36 -3.15
CA ALA A 113 8.81 9.06 -2.08
C ALA A 113 9.43 9.18 -0.69
N SER A 114 10.77 9.08 -0.58
CA SER A 114 11.51 9.14 0.68
C SER A 114 10.91 8.23 1.75
N PHE A 115 10.55 7.00 1.35
CA PHE A 115 9.99 6.03 2.28
C PHE A 115 10.92 5.80 3.47
N SER A 116 10.36 5.78 4.67
CA SER A 116 11.04 5.45 5.93
C SER A 116 10.47 4.15 6.51
N GLY A 117 11.06 3.63 7.57
CA GLY A 117 10.59 2.37 8.16
C GLY A 117 10.81 1.14 7.29
N LEU A 118 11.77 1.22 6.37
CA LEU A 118 12.08 0.15 5.43
C LEU A 118 12.82 -0.98 6.13
N THR A 119 12.46 -2.23 5.79
CA THR A 119 13.36 -3.35 6.04
C THR A 119 14.60 -3.23 5.14
N ASP A 120 15.76 -3.59 5.69
CA ASP A 120 17.01 -3.71 4.93
C ASP A 120 17.03 -4.93 3.98
N VAL A 121 16.03 -5.82 4.10
CA VAL A 121 15.83 -6.94 3.17
C VAL A 121 15.16 -6.43 1.89
N GLN A 122 15.97 -6.06 0.92
CA GLN A 122 15.47 -5.49 -0.36
C GLN A 122 14.59 -6.48 -1.13
N GLU A 123 14.90 -7.75 -1.07
CA GLU A 123 14.16 -8.85 -1.69
C GLU A 123 12.73 -8.98 -1.16
N ALA A 124 12.43 -8.38 -0.01
CA ALA A 124 11.07 -8.33 0.51
C ALA A 124 10.18 -7.27 -0.17
N ARG A 125 10.77 -6.32 -0.89
CA ARG A 125 10.04 -5.28 -1.63
C ARG A 125 9.39 -5.90 -2.86
N ARG A 126 8.05 -5.88 -2.89
CA ARG A 126 7.31 -6.43 -4.03
C ARG A 126 7.19 -5.42 -5.17
N ALA A 127 6.75 -4.22 -4.84
CA ALA A 127 6.49 -3.17 -5.82
C ALA A 127 6.30 -1.80 -5.16
N ILE A 128 6.29 -0.74 -5.94
CA ILE A 128 5.67 0.53 -5.56
C ILE A 128 4.31 0.60 -6.26
N VAL A 129 3.25 0.81 -5.49
CA VAL A 129 1.93 1.09 -6.05
C VAL A 129 1.75 2.60 -6.10
N VAL A 130 1.58 3.13 -7.31
CA VAL A 130 1.31 4.55 -7.54
C VAL A 130 -0.16 4.71 -7.87
N VAL A 131 -0.82 5.68 -7.24
CA VAL A 131 -2.25 5.95 -7.42
C VAL A 131 -2.44 7.35 -7.97
N ASP A 132 -3.02 7.41 -9.17
CA ASP A 132 -3.55 8.65 -9.74
C ASP A 132 -4.93 8.93 -9.14
N VAL A 133 -4.99 9.93 -8.26
CA VAL A 133 -6.15 10.24 -7.42
C VAL A 133 -7.19 11.03 -8.20
N GLN A 134 -8.32 10.42 -8.46
CA GLN A 134 -9.45 11.03 -9.16
C GLN A 134 -10.38 11.78 -8.21
N ARG A 135 -10.54 11.28 -6.98
CA ARG A 135 -11.40 11.89 -5.96
C ARG A 135 -10.78 11.77 -4.57
N ILE A 136 -10.74 12.87 -3.85
CA ILE A 136 -10.36 12.91 -2.44
C ILE A 136 -11.62 13.20 -1.63
N SER A 137 -11.99 12.31 -0.70
CA SER A 137 -13.14 12.52 0.17
C SER A 137 -12.76 12.45 1.64
N LYS A 138 -13.40 13.32 2.44
CA LYS A 138 -13.25 13.36 3.90
C LYS A 138 -14.60 13.05 4.55
N SER A 139 -14.57 12.27 5.62
CA SER A 139 -15.69 12.05 6.51
C SER A 139 -15.30 12.24 7.98
N CYS A 140 -16.29 12.41 8.86
CA CYS A 140 -16.09 12.83 10.25
C CYS A 140 -15.24 11.86 11.09
N GLY A 141 -15.27 10.56 10.82
CA GLY A 141 -14.46 9.59 11.57
C GLY A 141 -14.88 9.38 13.04
N TYR A 142 -16.05 9.83 13.47
CA TYR A 142 -16.48 9.72 14.88
C TYR A 142 -16.59 8.28 15.40
N GLY A 143 -16.74 7.30 14.52
CA GLY A 143 -16.74 5.88 14.87
C GLY A 143 -15.34 5.25 14.95
N VAL A 144 -14.29 5.99 14.60
CA VAL A 144 -12.90 5.51 14.74
C VAL A 144 -12.46 5.74 16.17
N PRO A 145 -12.08 4.70 16.93
CA PRO A 145 -11.66 4.88 18.32
C PRO A 145 -10.29 5.56 18.39
N LEU A 146 -10.02 6.21 19.52
CA LEU A 146 -8.68 6.66 19.86
C LEU A 146 -7.79 5.44 20.16
N MET A 147 -6.59 5.41 19.61
CA MET A 147 -5.61 4.35 19.79
C MET A 147 -4.22 4.95 19.97
N GLU A 148 -3.44 4.36 20.86
CA GLU A 148 -2.02 4.69 21.02
C GLU A 148 -1.17 3.68 20.24
N GLN A 149 -0.25 4.19 19.42
CA GLN A 149 0.75 3.36 18.77
C GLN A 149 1.89 3.06 19.74
N VAL A 150 1.92 1.86 20.30
CA VAL A 150 2.96 1.44 21.24
C VAL A 150 4.26 0.99 20.54
N GLY A 151 4.24 0.73 19.24
CA GLY A 151 5.40 0.34 18.44
C GLY A 151 5.07 -0.48 17.21
N GLU A 152 6.10 -0.77 16.43
CA GLU A 152 6.03 -1.67 15.27
C GLU A 152 6.25 -3.13 15.70
N ARG A 153 5.70 -4.07 14.92
CA ARG A 153 5.90 -5.50 15.16
C ARG A 153 7.23 -5.97 14.59
N GLU A 154 8.14 -6.43 15.40
CA GLU A 154 9.43 -6.99 14.98
C GLU A 154 9.28 -8.21 14.04
N HIS A 155 8.14 -8.92 14.11
CA HIS A 155 7.85 -10.11 13.30
C HIS A 155 7.99 -9.85 11.79
N PHE A 156 7.72 -8.61 11.35
CA PHE A 156 7.85 -8.26 9.93
C PHE A 156 9.28 -8.45 9.46
N ASP A 157 10.24 -7.79 10.09
CA ASP A 157 11.67 -7.86 9.75
C ASP A 157 12.26 -9.25 10.05
N LEU A 158 11.99 -9.80 11.23
CA LEU A 158 12.50 -11.10 11.62
C LEU A 158 12.12 -12.20 10.63
N SER A 159 10.88 -12.20 10.14
CA SER A 159 10.42 -13.17 9.16
C SER A 159 11.13 -13.03 7.80
N LYS A 160 11.39 -11.80 7.36
CA LYS A 160 12.08 -11.52 6.09
C LYS A 160 13.56 -11.91 6.18
N ARG A 161 14.26 -11.50 7.23
CA ARG A 161 15.66 -11.88 7.49
C ARG A 161 15.84 -13.39 7.63
N LYS A 162 14.91 -14.08 8.33
CA LYS A 162 14.94 -15.53 8.44
C LYS A 162 14.82 -16.19 7.06
N ARG A 163 13.90 -15.74 6.23
CA ARG A 163 13.69 -16.29 4.89
C ARG A 163 14.90 -16.07 4.00
N LEU A 164 15.46 -14.85 3.98
CA LEU A 164 16.67 -14.54 3.23
C LEU A 164 17.85 -15.44 3.63
N ARG A 165 18.04 -15.65 4.93
CA ARG A 165 19.11 -16.57 5.41
C ARG A 165 18.88 -18.02 5.02
N THR A 166 17.63 -18.46 4.92
CA THR A 166 17.28 -19.86 4.64
C THR A 166 17.35 -20.18 3.16
N LEU A 167 16.90 -19.27 2.30
CA LEU A 167 16.77 -19.48 0.86
C LEU A 167 17.90 -18.83 0.06
N GLY A 168 18.51 -17.76 0.55
CA GLY A 168 19.33 -16.86 -0.27
C GLY A 168 18.48 -15.86 -1.05
N SER A 169 19.13 -14.90 -1.71
CA SER A 169 18.45 -13.79 -2.39
C SER A 169 17.59 -14.24 -3.57
N GLU A 170 18.18 -14.99 -4.51
CA GLU A 170 17.48 -15.42 -5.73
C GLU A 170 16.30 -16.33 -5.44
N GLU A 171 16.50 -17.38 -4.63
CA GLU A 171 15.44 -18.32 -4.27
C GLU A 171 14.33 -17.66 -3.45
N MET A 172 14.66 -16.66 -2.63
CA MET A 172 13.66 -15.90 -1.89
C MET A 172 12.72 -15.13 -2.82
N VAL A 173 13.24 -14.48 -3.85
CA VAL A 173 12.44 -13.76 -4.85
C VAL A 173 11.53 -14.72 -5.61
N VAL A 174 12.08 -15.85 -6.10
CA VAL A 174 11.31 -16.88 -6.80
C VAL A 174 10.18 -17.43 -5.92
N PHE A 175 10.50 -17.85 -4.71
CA PHE A 175 9.52 -18.37 -3.76
C PHE A 175 8.36 -17.39 -3.48
N GLN A 176 8.69 -16.09 -3.33
CA GLN A 176 7.68 -15.07 -3.08
C GLN A 176 6.82 -14.81 -4.32
N ALA A 177 7.41 -14.78 -5.51
CA ALA A 177 6.69 -14.61 -6.76
C ALA A 177 5.71 -15.77 -7.01
N GLU A 178 6.14 -17.00 -6.79
CA GLU A 178 5.27 -18.18 -6.95
C GLU A 178 4.08 -18.17 -6.01
N ARG A 179 4.28 -17.81 -4.75
CA ARG A 179 3.19 -17.70 -3.75
C ARG A 179 2.23 -16.55 -3.99
N ASN A 180 2.62 -15.58 -4.80
CA ASN A 180 1.83 -14.41 -5.15
C ASN A 180 1.52 -14.35 -6.65
N ALA A 181 1.61 -15.47 -7.35
CA ALA A 181 1.38 -15.52 -8.79
C ALA A 181 -0.06 -15.17 -9.18
N GLU A 182 -1.02 -15.55 -8.32
CA GLU A 182 -2.45 -15.37 -8.58
C GLU A 182 -3.17 -14.87 -7.32
N SER A 183 -4.30 -14.18 -7.52
CA SER A 183 -5.25 -13.82 -6.45
C SER A 183 -6.10 -15.02 -6.05
N LEU A 184 -6.95 -14.84 -5.02
CA LEU A 184 -7.94 -15.84 -4.61
C LEU A 184 -8.94 -16.18 -5.72
N ASP A 185 -9.22 -15.22 -6.63
CA ASP A 185 -10.08 -15.40 -7.79
C ASP A 185 -9.33 -15.91 -9.04
N GLY A 186 -8.07 -16.33 -8.91
CA GLY A 186 -7.24 -16.82 -10.00
C GLY A 186 -6.74 -15.76 -10.97
N LEU A 187 -6.86 -14.48 -10.65
CA LEU A 187 -6.34 -13.40 -11.49
C LEU A 187 -4.82 -13.32 -11.40
N PRO A 188 -4.11 -13.17 -12.54
CA PRO A 188 -2.65 -13.06 -12.55
C PRO A 188 -2.18 -11.83 -11.75
N ALA A 189 -1.28 -12.05 -10.79
CA ALA A 189 -0.76 -10.99 -9.92
C ALA A 189 0.74 -10.73 -10.15
N VAL A 190 1.63 -11.39 -9.44
CA VAL A 190 3.07 -11.18 -9.59
C VAL A 190 3.60 -11.93 -10.80
N ARG A 191 4.45 -11.26 -11.60
CA ARG A 191 5.13 -11.92 -12.73
C ARG A 191 6.22 -12.86 -12.20
N ARG A 192 6.37 -13.98 -12.89
CA ARG A 192 7.50 -14.88 -12.71
C ARG A 192 8.71 -14.38 -13.48
#